data_5df0af74a9b0048c79e992d6fa51e5b5
#
_entry.id   5df0af74a9b0048c79e992d6fa51e5b5
#
_cell.length_a   1.000
_cell.length_b   1.000
_cell.length_c   1.000
_cell.angle_alpha   90.00
_cell.angle_beta   90.00
_cell.angle_gamma   90.00
#
_symmetry.space_group_name_H-M   'P 1'
#
loop_
_entity.id
_entity.type
_entity.pdbx_description
1 polymer ?
#
loop_
_entity_poly.entity_id
_entity_poly.type
_entity_poly.pdbx_seq_one_letter_code
_entity_poly.pdbx_strand_id
1 'polypeptide(L)'
;KINFLTEFYSLLRGIFFLFSKLFSNRRKIFFNEEYNLFISFFSNIKKEDFKKGNYISLFWGNLKKVVKMNILNLYIKNDIDNNFNRLNYKLHSLSNKNEIHNFLDSFLDLKTIWKIFVVTLKIKVSFHKNVNKFKFTYDNKDISPIMLFDLGRNYLFFNIVIKLYYFYLFNNFFNKNKFNQNCFYIHEN
;
A
#
# COMPACT_ATOMS: atom_id res chain seq x y z
N LYS A 1 -11.93 24.26 11.56
CA LYS A 1 -12.97 23.38 10.97
C LYS A 1 -12.51 23.01 9.56
N ILE A 2 -12.47 21.72 9.25
CA ILE A 2 -12.22 21.27 7.87
C ILE A 2 -13.44 21.65 7.06
N ASN A 3 -13.23 22.29 5.92
CA ASN A 3 -14.31 22.76 5.06
C ASN A 3 -15.03 21.52 4.45
N PHE A 4 -16.36 21.58 4.33
CA PHE A 4 -17.18 20.55 3.69
C PHE A 4 -16.66 20.16 2.29
N LEU A 5 -16.24 21.15 1.50
CA LEU A 5 -15.67 20.92 0.17
C LEU A 5 -14.40 20.05 0.22
N THR A 6 -13.54 20.28 1.21
CA THR A 6 -12.31 19.49 1.40
C THR A 6 -12.63 18.02 1.74
N GLU A 7 -13.63 17.79 2.60
CA GLU A 7 -14.09 16.45 2.93
C GLU A 7 -14.75 15.74 1.74
N PHE A 8 -15.58 16.44 1.00
CA PHE A 8 -16.24 15.89 -0.18
C PHE A 8 -15.20 15.50 -1.26
N TYR A 9 -14.23 16.37 -1.52
CA TYR A 9 -13.13 16.07 -2.43
C TYR A 9 -12.30 14.88 -1.95
N SER A 10 -12.02 14.82 -0.66
CA SER A 10 -11.30 13.69 -0.03
C SER A 10 -12.06 12.38 -0.18
N LEU A 11 -13.39 12.39 -0.05
CA LEU A 11 -14.26 11.24 -0.29
C LEU A 11 -14.18 10.77 -1.74
N LEU A 12 -14.39 11.66 -2.70
CA LEU A 12 -14.33 11.33 -4.14
C LEU A 12 -12.96 10.74 -4.50
N ARG A 13 -11.89 11.35 -4.02
CA ARG A 13 -10.54 10.87 -4.23
C ARG A 13 -10.31 9.46 -3.65
N GLY A 14 -10.85 9.18 -2.46
CA GLY A 14 -10.77 7.86 -1.83
C GLY A 14 -11.52 6.79 -2.61
N ILE A 15 -12.73 7.09 -3.07
CA ILE A 15 -13.53 6.18 -3.91
C ILE A 15 -12.80 5.91 -5.23
N PHE A 16 -12.37 6.95 -5.93
CA PHE A 16 -11.64 6.82 -7.18
C PHE A 16 -10.37 5.99 -7.03
N PHE A 17 -9.60 6.22 -5.95
CA PHE A 17 -8.41 5.44 -5.64
C PHE A 17 -8.73 3.94 -5.52
N LEU A 18 -9.72 3.55 -4.73
CA LEU A 18 -10.08 2.15 -4.52
C LEU A 18 -10.53 1.47 -5.82
N PHE A 19 -11.37 2.13 -6.61
CA PHE A 19 -11.83 1.59 -7.88
C PHE A 19 -10.71 1.49 -8.92
N SER A 20 -9.87 2.51 -9.02
CA SER A 20 -8.72 2.47 -9.93
C SER A 20 -7.80 1.29 -9.62
N LYS A 21 -7.59 0.99 -8.33
CA LYS A 21 -6.80 -0.16 -7.89
C LYS A 21 -7.48 -1.49 -8.17
N LEU A 22 -8.79 -1.57 -8.02
CA LEU A 22 -9.54 -2.79 -8.32
C LEU A 22 -9.46 -3.17 -9.80
N PHE A 23 -9.55 -2.18 -10.70
CA PHE A 23 -9.51 -2.43 -12.14
C PHE A 23 -8.10 -2.61 -12.70
N SER A 24 -7.09 -2.13 -12.01
CA SER A 24 -5.72 -2.12 -12.51
C SER A 24 -5.00 -3.46 -12.40
N ASN A 25 -5.44 -4.38 -11.55
CA ASN A 25 -4.66 -5.58 -11.26
C ASN A 25 -5.50 -6.84 -11.07
N ARG A 26 -5.51 -7.70 -12.08
CA ARG A 26 -6.31 -8.92 -12.07
C ARG A 26 -5.49 -10.22 -12.07
N ARG A 27 -4.19 -10.18 -12.32
CA ARG A 27 -3.38 -11.40 -12.36
C ARG A 27 -2.77 -11.67 -10.99
N LYS A 28 -3.04 -12.84 -10.46
CA LYS A 28 -2.39 -13.41 -9.27
C LYS A 28 -1.53 -14.57 -9.72
N ILE A 29 -0.29 -14.58 -9.28
CA ILE A 29 0.55 -15.76 -9.37
C ILE A 29 0.59 -16.36 -7.96
N PHE A 30 0.45 -17.65 -7.86
CA PHE A 30 0.58 -18.33 -6.56
C PHE A 30 2.04 -18.29 -6.13
N PHE A 31 2.25 -17.86 -4.90
CA PHE A 31 3.56 -17.93 -4.27
C PHE A 31 3.89 -19.39 -3.90
N ASN A 32 5.16 -19.72 -3.94
CA ASN A 32 5.65 -21.01 -3.46
C ASN A 32 5.90 -20.93 -1.96
N GLU A 33 5.28 -21.81 -1.17
CA GLU A 33 5.37 -21.83 0.30
C GLU A 33 6.80 -22.10 0.81
N GLU A 34 7.63 -22.75 0.01
CA GLU A 34 9.02 -23.06 0.35
C GLU A 34 10.00 -21.91 0.08
N TYR A 35 9.55 -20.84 -0.60
CA TYR A 35 10.41 -19.71 -0.94
C TYR A 35 10.35 -18.64 0.14
N ASN A 36 11.48 -17.99 0.37
CA ASN A 36 11.54 -16.83 1.26
C ASN A 36 10.68 -15.69 0.72
N LEU A 37 9.96 -15.02 1.61
CA LEU A 37 9.16 -13.85 1.25
C LEU A 37 9.99 -12.57 1.38
N PHE A 38 10.06 -11.80 0.32
CA PHE A 38 10.65 -10.47 0.31
C PHE A 38 9.56 -9.44 0.01
N ILE A 39 9.46 -8.44 0.88
CA ILE A 39 8.55 -7.31 0.71
C ILE A 39 9.39 -6.11 0.28
N SER A 40 9.13 -5.56 -0.89
CA SER A 40 9.87 -4.46 -1.48
C SER A 40 8.96 -3.34 -1.95
N PHE A 41 9.44 -2.09 -1.83
CA PHE A 41 8.80 -0.95 -2.46
C PHE A 41 9.25 -0.86 -3.91
N PHE A 42 8.26 -0.81 -4.79
CA PHE A 42 8.50 -0.63 -6.20
C PHE A 42 8.61 0.87 -6.50
N SER A 43 9.81 1.42 -6.38
CA SER A 43 10.11 2.80 -6.72
C SER A 43 10.96 2.86 -8.00
N ASN A 44 10.70 3.84 -8.85
CA ASN A 44 11.49 4.30 -10.02
C ASN A 44 12.53 3.31 -10.58
N ILE A 45 12.05 2.27 -11.26
CA ILE A 45 12.97 1.38 -11.96
C ILE A 45 13.30 1.98 -13.31
N LYS A 46 14.57 2.24 -13.54
CA LYS A 46 15.06 2.64 -14.85
C LYS A 46 14.89 1.48 -15.83
N LYS A 47 14.52 1.81 -17.09
CA LYS A 47 14.28 0.82 -18.15
C LYS A 47 15.49 -0.10 -18.38
N GLU A 48 16.70 0.40 -18.11
CA GLU A 48 17.96 -0.33 -18.23
C GLU A 48 18.17 -1.35 -17.10
N ASP A 49 17.80 -1.00 -15.89
CA ASP A 49 17.89 -1.90 -14.73
C ASP A 49 16.92 -3.07 -14.87
N PHE A 50 15.76 -2.82 -15.48
CA PHE A 50 14.81 -3.85 -15.85
C PHE A 50 15.40 -4.88 -16.84
N LYS A 51 16.10 -4.41 -17.86
CA LYS A 51 16.75 -5.29 -18.85
C LYS A 51 17.86 -6.14 -18.25
N LYS A 52 18.59 -5.60 -17.26
CA LYS A 52 19.68 -6.30 -16.58
C LYS A 52 19.21 -7.19 -15.43
N GLY A 53 17.92 -7.19 -15.09
CA GLY A 53 17.38 -7.90 -13.94
C GLY A 53 17.81 -7.33 -12.57
N ASN A 54 18.33 -6.10 -12.55
CA ASN A 54 18.81 -5.41 -11.34
C ASN A 54 17.82 -4.32 -10.91
N TYR A 55 16.55 -4.55 -11.10
CA TYR A 55 15.49 -3.57 -10.96
C TYR A 55 15.20 -3.11 -9.52
N ILE A 56 15.76 -3.76 -8.51
CA ILE A 56 15.64 -3.34 -7.10
C ILE A 56 16.98 -2.77 -6.63
N SER A 57 18.07 -3.53 -6.80
CA SER A 57 19.44 -3.10 -6.51
C SER A 57 20.45 -4.10 -7.07
N LEU A 58 21.74 -3.73 -7.10
CA LEU A 58 22.82 -4.67 -7.43
C LEU A 58 22.85 -5.88 -6.49
N PHE A 59 22.46 -5.68 -5.24
CA PHE A 59 22.35 -6.73 -4.24
C PHE A 59 21.36 -7.82 -4.66
N TRP A 60 20.20 -7.45 -5.25
CA TRP A 60 19.23 -8.39 -5.78
C TRP A 60 19.80 -9.28 -6.88
N GLY A 61 20.57 -8.72 -7.77
CA GLY A 61 21.20 -9.46 -8.85
C GLY A 61 22.06 -10.62 -8.35
N ASN A 62 22.65 -10.48 -7.18
CA ASN A 62 23.45 -11.53 -6.54
C ASN A 62 22.58 -12.46 -5.66
N LEU A 63 21.65 -11.91 -4.89
CA LEU A 63 20.80 -12.68 -3.99
C LEU A 63 19.95 -13.71 -4.74
N LYS A 64 19.37 -13.36 -5.88
CA LYS A 64 18.54 -14.26 -6.70
C LYS A 64 19.27 -15.47 -7.28
N LYS A 65 20.62 -15.45 -7.29
CA LYS A 65 21.42 -16.60 -7.71
C LYS A 65 21.50 -17.69 -6.64
N VAL A 66 21.31 -17.28 -5.38
CA VAL A 66 21.55 -18.15 -4.21
C VAL A 66 20.23 -18.52 -3.51
N VAL A 67 19.23 -17.64 -3.53
CA VAL A 67 18.00 -17.79 -2.75
C VAL A 67 16.78 -17.78 -3.66
N LYS A 68 15.89 -18.73 -3.46
CA LYS A 68 14.56 -18.74 -4.10
C LYS A 68 13.63 -17.78 -3.38
N MET A 69 12.91 -16.94 -4.12
CA MET A 69 12.21 -15.79 -3.58
C MET A 69 10.79 -15.65 -4.09
N ASN A 70 9.89 -15.37 -3.14
CA ASN A 70 8.60 -14.74 -3.42
C ASN A 70 8.76 -13.24 -3.17
N ILE A 71 8.44 -12.40 -4.14
CA ILE A 71 8.60 -10.95 -4.04
C ILE A 71 7.23 -10.29 -4.06
N LEU A 72 6.87 -9.69 -2.93
CA LEU A 72 5.67 -8.88 -2.80
C LEU A 72 6.02 -7.42 -3.02
N ASN A 73 5.57 -6.88 -4.13
CA ASN A 73 5.84 -5.51 -4.52
C ASN A 73 4.76 -4.56 -4.00
N LEU A 74 5.20 -3.49 -3.34
CA LEU A 74 4.37 -2.35 -2.94
C LEU A 74 4.53 -1.26 -3.98
N TYR A 75 3.47 -0.94 -4.71
CA TYR A 75 3.53 0.11 -5.71
C TYR A 75 3.31 1.49 -5.09
N ILE A 76 4.35 2.31 -5.12
CA ILE A 76 4.24 3.74 -4.82
C ILE A 76 4.16 4.46 -6.16
N LYS A 77 3.05 5.16 -6.38
CA LYS A 77 2.85 5.94 -7.60
C LYS A 77 3.85 7.09 -7.62
N ASN A 78 4.84 6.98 -8.48
CA ASN A 78 5.67 8.11 -8.91
C ASN A 78 5.15 8.62 -10.26
N ASP A 79 5.29 9.90 -10.53
CA ASP A 79 4.66 10.63 -11.62
C ASP A 79 5.05 10.17 -13.05
N ILE A 80 5.97 9.24 -13.18
CA ILE A 80 6.64 8.91 -14.44
C ILE A 80 5.97 7.76 -15.22
N ASP A 81 5.23 6.87 -14.58
CA ASP A 81 4.61 5.72 -15.28
C ASP A 81 3.15 5.53 -14.87
N ASN A 82 2.26 6.17 -15.61
CA ASN A 82 0.81 6.09 -15.40
C ASN A 82 0.19 4.73 -15.76
N ASN A 83 0.98 3.76 -16.27
CA ASN A 83 0.44 2.51 -16.76
C ASN A 83 0.81 1.33 -15.85
N PHE A 84 0.09 1.23 -14.71
CA PHE A 84 0.21 0.13 -13.76
C PHE A 84 0.04 -1.26 -14.41
N ASN A 85 -0.83 -1.40 -15.40
CA ASN A 85 -1.02 -2.66 -16.11
C ASN A 85 0.23 -3.09 -16.87
N ARG A 86 0.95 -2.14 -17.46
CA ARG A 86 2.20 -2.41 -18.16
C ARG A 86 3.32 -2.81 -17.22
N LEU A 87 3.41 -2.18 -16.05
CA LEU A 87 4.36 -2.55 -15.01
C LEU A 87 4.08 -3.93 -14.45
N ASN A 88 2.82 -4.24 -14.18
CA ASN A 88 2.39 -5.55 -13.72
C ASN A 88 2.73 -6.66 -14.72
N TYR A 89 2.44 -6.43 -16.02
CA TYR A 89 2.81 -7.37 -17.08
C TYR A 89 4.32 -7.59 -17.13
N LYS A 90 5.13 -6.53 -17.05
CA LYS A 90 6.58 -6.62 -17.04
C LYS A 90 7.11 -7.40 -15.82
N LEU A 91 6.58 -7.17 -14.63
CA LEU A 91 6.99 -7.91 -13.45
C LEU A 91 6.62 -9.38 -13.51
N HIS A 92 5.45 -9.71 -14.03
CA HIS A 92 5.07 -11.11 -14.25
C HIS A 92 5.96 -11.79 -15.29
N SER A 93 6.45 -11.07 -16.29
CA SER A 93 7.41 -11.59 -17.26
C SER A 93 8.79 -11.87 -16.69
N LEU A 94 9.13 -11.28 -15.52
CA LEU A 94 10.38 -11.54 -14.80
C LEU A 94 10.27 -12.75 -13.87
N SER A 95 9.07 -13.21 -13.54
CA SER A 95 8.88 -14.40 -12.72
C SER A 95 9.46 -15.62 -13.43
N ASN A 96 10.29 -16.36 -12.72
CA ASN A 96 10.93 -17.57 -13.19
C ASN A 96 10.94 -18.64 -12.08
N LYS A 97 11.66 -19.75 -12.27
CA LYS A 97 11.74 -20.85 -11.30
C LYS A 97 12.31 -20.46 -9.92
N ASN A 98 13.04 -19.36 -9.83
CA ASN A 98 13.68 -18.91 -8.59
C ASN A 98 13.05 -17.66 -7.99
N GLU A 99 12.18 -16.97 -8.75
CA GLU A 99 11.73 -15.64 -8.43
C GLU A 99 10.27 -15.45 -8.88
N ILE A 100 9.36 -15.27 -7.93
CA ILE A 100 7.93 -15.10 -8.18
C ILE A 100 7.51 -13.71 -7.71
N HIS A 101 6.99 -12.91 -8.62
CA HIS A 101 6.59 -11.54 -8.35
C HIS A 101 5.07 -11.39 -8.28
N ASN A 102 4.61 -10.73 -7.22
CA ASN A 102 3.24 -10.27 -7.10
C ASN A 102 3.19 -8.82 -6.61
N PHE A 103 2.10 -8.13 -6.92
CA PHE A 103 1.77 -6.86 -6.29
C PHE A 103 0.81 -7.07 -5.12
N LEU A 104 1.01 -6.31 -4.06
CA LEU A 104 0.08 -6.32 -2.93
C LEU A 104 -1.35 -5.95 -3.38
N ASP A 105 -1.47 -5.03 -4.32
CA ASP A 105 -2.75 -4.60 -4.92
C ASP A 105 -3.56 -5.77 -5.51
N SER A 106 -2.93 -6.88 -5.92
CA SER A 106 -3.63 -8.06 -6.46
C SER A 106 -4.53 -8.77 -5.45
N PHE A 107 -4.35 -8.49 -4.18
CA PHE A 107 -5.17 -9.03 -3.09
C PHE A 107 -6.38 -8.18 -2.75
N LEU A 108 -6.63 -7.11 -3.50
CA LEU A 108 -7.84 -6.29 -3.38
C LEU A 108 -9.03 -6.99 -4.00
N ASP A 109 -10.12 -7.08 -3.24
CA ASP A 109 -11.41 -7.57 -3.70
C ASP A 109 -12.54 -6.61 -3.28
N LEU A 110 -13.74 -6.80 -3.84
CA LEU A 110 -14.90 -5.97 -3.56
C LEU A 110 -15.31 -5.99 -2.07
N LYS A 111 -15.17 -7.14 -1.43
CA LYS A 111 -15.46 -7.29 0.00
C LYS A 111 -14.53 -6.42 0.85
N THR A 112 -13.25 -6.38 0.48
CA THR A 112 -12.25 -5.52 1.13
C THR A 112 -12.56 -4.04 0.93
N ILE A 113 -12.94 -3.63 -0.29
CA ILE A 113 -13.34 -2.24 -0.58
C ILE A 113 -14.53 -1.84 0.31
N TRP A 114 -15.55 -2.67 0.36
CA TRP A 114 -16.71 -2.41 1.22
C TRP A 114 -16.32 -2.28 2.70
N LYS A 115 -15.46 -3.18 3.17
CA LYS A 115 -14.96 -3.15 4.55
C LYS A 115 -14.19 -1.87 4.85
N ILE A 116 -13.29 -1.44 3.94
CA ILE A 116 -12.55 -0.17 4.05
C ILE A 116 -13.55 0.99 4.17
N PHE A 117 -14.55 1.03 3.29
CA PHE A 117 -15.53 2.11 3.29
C PHE A 117 -16.30 2.18 4.60
N VAL A 118 -16.87 1.07 5.08
CA VAL A 118 -17.63 1.01 6.33
C VAL A 118 -16.76 1.41 7.53
N VAL A 119 -15.52 0.90 7.60
CA VAL A 119 -14.62 1.23 8.71
C VAL A 119 -14.20 2.70 8.65
N THR A 120 -13.95 3.25 7.46
CA THR A 120 -13.66 4.68 7.30
C THR A 120 -14.80 5.53 7.85
N LEU A 121 -16.05 5.22 7.51
CA LEU A 121 -17.21 5.94 8.03
C LEU A 121 -17.31 5.85 9.56
N LYS A 122 -17.09 4.66 10.13
CA LYS A 122 -17.09 4.48 11.60
C LYS A 122 -16.02 5.34 12.28
N ILE A 123 -14.81 5.35 11.73
CA ILE A 123 -13.71 6.18 12.24
C ILE A 123 -14.07 7.67 12.16
N LYS A 124 -14.65 8.11 11.03
CA LYS A 124 -15.08 9.51 10.86
C LYS A 124 -16.13 9.92 11.88
N VAL A 125 -17.17 9.12 12.06
CA VAL A 125 -18.23 9.38 13.04
C VAL A 125 -17.65 9.42 14.47
N SER A 126 -16.79 8.47 14.82
CA SER A 126 -16.13 8.43 16.13
C SER A 126 -15.24 9.65 16.36
N PHE A 127 -14.48 10.05 15.35
CA PHE A 127 -13.63 11.25 15.43
C PHE A 127 -14.47 12.51 15.68
N HIS A 128 -15.54 12.73 14.89
CA HIS A 128 -16.40 13.91 15.07
C HIS A 128 -17.08 13.97 16.45
N LYS A 129 -17.49 12.80 16.97
CA LYS A 129 -18.10 12.73 18.31
C LYS A 129 -17.12 13.07 19.46
N ASN A 130 -15.83 12.78 19.26
CA ASN A 130 -14.86 12.86 20.34
C ASN A 130 -13.82 13.97 20.17
N VAL A 131 -13.73 14.61 19.00
CA VAL A 131 -12.69 15.61 18.70
C VAL A 131 -12.66 16.76 19.72
N ASN A 132 -13.81 17.20 20.18
CA ASN A 132 -13.92 18.29 21.16
C ASN A 132 -13.49 17.91 22.59
N LYS A 133 -13.28 16.61 22.85
CA LYS A 133 -12.79 16.12 24.14
C LYS A 133 -11.26 16.17 24.27
N PHE A 134 -10.56 16.34 23.14
CA PHE A 134 -9.11 16.41 23.14
C PHE A 134 -8.64 17.81 23.53
N LYS A 135 -7.86 17.89 24.59
CA LYS A 135 -7.13 19.08 25.01
C LYS A 135 -5.65 18.80 24.99
N PHE A 136 -4.90 19.68 24.37
CA PHE A 136 -3.44 19.57 24.24
C PHE A 136 -2.82 20.83 24.83
N THR A 137 -1.94 20.66 25.82
CA THR A 137 -1.18 21.76 26.43
C THR A 137 0.32 21.50 26.29
N TYR A 138 1.07 22.50 25.98
CA TYR A 138 2.52 22.47 25.96
C TYR A 138 3.04 23.75 26.64
N ASP A 139 3.91 23.59 27.65
CA ASP A 139 4.46 24.70 28.44
C ASP A 139 3.35 25.66 28.96
N ASN A 140 2.30 25.07 29.55
CA ASN A 140 1.09 25.74 30.05
C ASN A 140 0.29 26.56 28.98
N LYS A 141 0.62 26.41 27.69
CA LYS A 141 -0.12 27.05 26.61
C LYS A 141 -1.05 26.05 25.95
N ASP A 142 -2.26 26.49 25.61
CA ASP A 142 -3.22 25.68 24.85
C ASP A 142 -2.80 25.63 23.39
N ILE A 143 -2.34 24.44 22.95
CA ILE A 143 -1.98 24.14 21.56
C ILE A 143 -3.06 23.31 20.85
N SER A 144 -4.22 23.13 21.50
CA SER A 144 -5.32 22.33 20.94
C SER A 144 -5.73 22.75 19.51
N PRO A 145 -5.81 24.04 19.14
CA PRO A 145 -6.18 24.44 17.79
C PRO A 145 -5.25 23.89 16.71
N ILE A 146 -3.93 23.90 16.97
CA ILE A 146 -2.92 23.41 16.02
C ILE A 146 -3.00 21.89 15.93
N MET A 147 -3.01 21.21 17.08
CA MET A 147 -3.06 19.75 17.15
C MET A 147 -4.36 19.19 16.55
N LEU A 148 -5.50 19.85 16.80
CA LEU A 148 -6.79 19.44 16.21
C LEU A 148 -6.85 19.69 14.71
N PHE A 149 -6.15 20.71 14.20
CA PHE A 149 -6.02 20.93 12.77
C PHE A 149 -5.24 19.79 12.10
N ASP A 150 -4.08 19.41 12.65
CA ASP A 150 -3.26 18.33 12.12
C ASP A 150 -3.95 16.97 12.23
N LEU A 151 -4.59 16.70 13.36
CA LEU A 151 -5.42 15.51 13.52
C LEU A 151 -6.54 15.50 12.48
N GLY A 152 -7.24 16.61 12.27
CA GLY A 152 -8.29 16.73 11.26
C GLY A 152 -7.80 16.38 9.87
N ARG A 153 -6.60 16.85 9.47
CA ARG A 153 -5.99 16.49 8.18
C ARG A 153 -5.69 14.99 8.07
N ASN A 154 -5.18 14.36 9.14
CA ASN A 154 -4.91 12.93 9.17
C ASN A 154 -6.20 12.09 9.11
N TYR A 155 -7.33 12.63 9.59
CA TYR A 155 -8.64 11.99 9.55
C TYR A 155 -9.48 12.39 8.33
N LEU A 156 -8.91 13.04 7.31
CA LEU A 156 -9.56 13.15 6.01
C LEU A 156 -9.86 11.77 5.44
N PHE A 157 -10.99 11.63 4.76
CA PHE A 157 -11.48 10.36 4.22
C PHE A 157 -10.39 9.62 3.41
N PHE A 158 -9.74 10.31 2.50
CA PHE A 158 -8.69 9.73 1.66
C PHE A 158 -7.51 9.18 2.47
N ASN A 159 -7.06 9.89 3.49
CA ASN A 159 -5.93 9.47 4.31
C ASN A 159 -6.25 8.21 5.13
N ILE A 160 -7.48 8.11 5.65
CA ILE A 160 -7.94 6.91 6.35
C ILE A 160 -8.04 5.74 5.37
N VAL A 161 -8.62 5.98 4.18
CA VAL A 161 -8.76 4.96 3.14
C VAL A 161 -7.41 4.37 2.75
N ILE A 162 -6.37 5.19 2.53
CA ILE A 162 -5.04 4.69 2.18
C ILE A 162 -4.48 3.80 3.29
N LYS A 163 -4.56 4.24 4.56
CA LYS A 163 -4.04 3.45 5.69
C LYS A 163 -4.77 2.11 5.82
N LEU A 164 -6.09 2.12 5.73
CA LEU A 164 -6.91 0.90 5.79
C LEU A 164 -6.69 0.00 4.56
N TYR A 165 -6.46 0.60 3.39
CA TYR A 165 -6.15 -0.12 2.17
C TYR A 165 -4.94 -1.03 2.38
N TYR A 166 -3.79 -0.50 2.77
CA TYR A 166 -2.60 -1.31 3.02
C TYR A 166 -2.82 -2.31 4.15
N PHE A 167 -3.45 -1.91 5.25
CA PHE A 167 -3.74 -2.80 6.37
C PHE A 167 -4.54 -4.03 5.93
N TYR A 168 -5.64 -3.83 5.21
CA TYR A 168 -6.48 -4.95 4.77
C TYR A 168 -5.85 -5.77 3.65
N LEU A 169 -5.06 -5.17 2.78
CA LEU A 169 -4.34 -5.93 1.77
C LEU A 169 -3.28 -6.85 2.38
N PHE A 170 -2.49 -6.35 3.31
CA PHE A 170 -1.54 -7.20 4.04
C PHE A 170 -2.26 -8.31 4.80
N ASN A 171 -3.34 -7.99 5.49
CA ASN A 171 -4.14 -8.99 6.19
C ASN A 171 -4.70 -10.06 5.23
N ASN A 172 -5.23 -9.66 4.07
CA ASN A 172 -5.71 -10.59 3.05
C ASN A 172 -4.57 -11.44 2.48
N PHE A 173 -3.41 -10.82 2.27
CA PHE A 173 -2.24 -11.49 1.76
C PHE A 173 -1.77 -12.59 2.73
N PHE A 174 -1.52 -12.26 3.99
CA PHE A 174 -1.05 -13.23 4.98
C PHE A 174 -2.09 -14.29 5.34
N ASN A 175 -3.39 -13.97 5.28
CA ASN A 175 -4.44 -14.97 5.51
C ASN A 175 -4.60 -15.97 4.36
N LYS A 176 -4.22 -15.58 3.13
CA LYS A 176 -4.35 -16.43 1.94
C LYS A 176 -3.09 -17.22 1.60
N ASN A 177 -1.97 -16.81 2.12
CA ASN A 177 -0.67 -17.43 1.83
C ASN A 177 -0.03 -17.89 3.14
N LYS A 178 0.34 -19.15 3.19
CA LYS A 178 1.15 -19.69 4.27
C LYS A 178 2.60 -19.69 3.80
N PHE A 179 3.49 -19.16 4.61
CA PHE A 179 4.92 -19.16 4.34
C PHE A 179 5.61 -19.95 5.45
N ASN A 180 6.34 -20.99 5.06
CA ASN A 180 7.13 -21.82 5.99
C ASN A 180 8.55 -21.27 6.16
N GLN A 181 8.89 -20.19 5.43
CA GLN A 181 10.21 -19.59 5.37
C GLN A 181 10.22 -18.17 5.97
N ASN A 182 11.39 -17.58 6.03
CA ASN A 182 11.58 -16.23 6.57
C ASN A 182 10.93 -15.16 5.70
N CYS A 183 10.45 -14.10 6.36
CA CYS A 183 9.95 -12.89 5.71
C CYS A 183 10.97 -11.77 5.91
N PHE A 184 11.42 -11.18 4.81
CA PHE A 184 12.37 -10.06 4.79
C PHE A 184 11.68 -8.81 4.26
N TYR A 185 11.82 -7.72 4.99
CA TYR A 185 11.40 -6.41 4.55
C TYR A 185 12.62 -5.62 4.11
N ILE A 186 12.58 -5.12 2.89
CA ILE A 186 13.66 -4.31 2.35
C ILE A 186 13.28 -2.86 2.52
N HIS A 187 14.01 -2.19 3.40
CA HIS A 187 13.93 -0.75 3.58
C HIS A 187 14.98 -0.11 2.66
N GLU A 188 14.53 0.49 1.58
CA GLU A 188 15.38 1.37 0.76
C GLU A 188 15.28 2.78 1.32
N ASN A 189 16.40 3.32 1.80
CA ASN A 189 16.54 4.72 2.19
C ASN A 189 16.69 5.60 0.94
#